data_06ebb06ba16273fcd0a8c3ceef5d6edd
#
_entry.id   06ebb06ba16273fcd0a8c3ceef5d6edd
#
_cell.length_a   1.000
_cell.length_b   1.000
_cell.length_c   1.000
_cell.angle_alpha   90.00
_cell.angle_beta   90.00
_cell.angle_gamma   90.00
#
_symmetry.space_group_name_H-M   'P 1'
#
loop_
_entity.id
_entity.type
_entity.pdbx_description
1 polymer ?
#
loop_
_entity_poly.entity_id
_entity_poly.type
_entity_poly.pdbx_seq_one_letter_code
_entity_poly.pdbx_strand_id
1 'polypeptide(L)'
;MFTLQACSEGDSQINSTATENTALAYTDLTGMQEADDNRNVAVNIAKTGLHSFVGLDTLEGIASDLHSYFQSTNDGDWDVLMRHFPLHKRSDTAFTESSKRQLQMWWEKGVRNRTELAEVVYASPAVLDNDQQVVLINMNLKHIVEFYPFYTASSPSGMKGMVESNYGKGNATYHERELVEGDSLPFRYWEINGLNRIWAVSHVDSSHWCFLPANFNEGGAANMMGSDAMVQGLRHRRANDPTAAK
;
A
#
# COMPACT_ATOMS: atom_id res chain seq x y z
N MET A 1 -1.73 -2.02 1.67
CA MET A 1 -0.59 -1.24 2.18
C MET A 1 -0.62 -1.35 3.69
N PHE A 2 0.39 -1.99 4.28
CA PHE A 2 0.51 -1.95 5.74
C PHE A 2 0.60 -0.50 6.13
N THR A 3 -0.42 0.00 6.80
CA THR A 3 -0.38 1.35 7.34
C THR A 3 0.78 1.43 8.32
N LEU A 4 1.61 2.43 8.19
CA LEU A 4 2.74 2.76 9.07
C LEU A 4 2.36 2.96 10.55
N GLN A 5 1.17 2.53 10.97
CA GLN A 5 0.58 2.87 12.27
C GLN A 5 0.54 1.73 13.28
N ALA A 6 1.02 0.55 12.95
CA ALA A 6 0.90 -0.58 13.87
C ALA A 6 2.25 -1.02 14.41
N CYS A 7 2.92 -0.24 15.22
CA CYS A 7 3.90 -0.69 16.23
C CYS A 7 4.56 0.52 16.90
N SER A 8 3.81 1.29 17.66
CA SER A 8 4.37 2.00 18.79
C SER A 8 3.84 1.34 20.06
N GLU A 9 4.79 0.95 20.89
CA GLU A 9 4.64 0.54 22.29
C GLU A 9 4.29 -0.92 22.57
N GLY A 10 5.31 -1.60 22.98
CA GLY A 10 5.36 -2.88 23.64
C GLY A 10 6.79 -3.24 23.97
N ASP A 11 7.44 -2.45 24.85
CA ASP A 11 8.68 -2.84 25.52
C ASP A 11 8.41 -4.09 26.34
N SER A 12 8.77 -5.24 25.80
CA SER A 12 9.06 -6.42 26.60
C SER A 12 10.50 -6.84 26.32
N GLN A 13 11.35 -6.60 27.29
CA GLN A 13 12.70 -7.12 27.37
C GLN A 13 12.69 -8.62 27.09
N ILE A 14 13.24 -9.01 25.96
CA ILE A 14 13.63 -10.39 25.70
C ILE A 14 15.14 -10.43 25.75
N ASN A 15 15.64 -11.11 26.78
CA ASN A 15 17.03 -11.42 26.98
C ASN A 15 17.68 -11.99 25.72
N SER A 16 18.76 -11.33 25.31
CA SER A 16 19.64 -11.76 24.23
C SER A 16 20.46 -12.96 24.66
N THR A 17 20.18 -14.09 24.06
CA THR A 17 21.20 -15.11 23.73
C THR A 17 20.96 -15.52 22.28
N ALA A 18 21.42 -14.70 21.35
CA ALA A 18 21.44 -15.03 19.94
C ALA A 18 22.88 -15.37 19.55
N THR A 19 23.07 -16.63 19.34
CA THR A 19 24.30 -17.26 18.83
C THR A 19 24.56 -16.82 17.38
N GLU A 20 25.82 -16.55 17.10
CA GLU A 20 26.45 -16.22 15.83
C GLU A 20 26.06 -17.15 14.67
N ASN A 21 25.01 -16.89 13.94
CA ASN A 21 24.75 -17.53 12.65
C ASN A 21 23.96 -16.65 11.66
N THR A 22 23.82 -15.35 11.94
CA THR A 22 23.00 -14.44 11.12
C THR A 22 23.80 -13.76 9.98
N ALA A 23 25.08 -13.95 9.90
CA ALA A 23 25.94 -13.27 8.91
C ALA A 23 26.01 -13.94 7.52
N LEU A 24 25.60 -15.21 7.40
CA LEU A 24 25.70 -15.94 6.13
C LEU A 24 24.45 -15.85 5.24
N ALA A 25 23.31 -15.40 5.76
CA ALA A 25 22.08 -15.24 4.99
C ALA A 25 22.00 -13.93 4.17
N TYR A 26 22.91 -12.99 4.42
CA TYR A 26 22.85 -11.64 3.84
C TYR A 26 23.52 -11.50 2.46
N THR A 27 24.27 -12.48 2.00
CA THR A 27 25.08 -12.38 0.78
C THR A 27 24.37 -12.80 -0.50
N ASP A 28 23.17 -13.38 -0.40
CA ASP A 28 22.48 -13.94 -1.57
C ASP A 28 21.17 -13.20 -1.96
N LEU A 29 21.00 -11.97 -1.48
CA LEU A 29 19.82 -11.16 -1.84
C LEU A 29 19.83 -10.70 -3.30
N THR A 30 20.96 -10.67 -3.96
CA THR A 30 21.09 -10.28 -5.37
C THR A 30 20.55 -11.36 -6.32
N GLY A 31 20.62 -12.64 -5.96
CA GLY A 31 20.06 -13.74 -6.76
C GLY A 31 18.53 -13.87 -6.64
N MET A 32 17.93 -13.33 -5.57
CA MET A 32 16.47 -13.42 -5.37
C MET A 32 15.68 -12.45 -6.23
N GLN A 33 16.32 -11.40 -6.75
CA GLN A 33 15.68 -10.38 -7.59
C GLN A 33 15.45 -10.86 -9.03
N GLU A 34 16.26 -11.81 -9.50
CA GLU A 34 16.20 -12.34 -10.87
C GLU A 34 15.16 -13.46 -11.08
N ALA A 35 14.71 -14.11 -10.01
CA ALA A 35 13.80 -15.27 -10.12
C ALA A 35 12.30 -14.92 -10.22
N ASP A 36 11.93 -13.64 -10.06
CA ASP A 36 10.55 -13.18 -9.97
C ASP A 36 10.19 -12.26 -11.14
N ASP A 37 10.15 -12.84 -12.34
CA ASP A 37 9.93 -12.15 -13.62
C ASP A 37 8.54 -11.48 -13.78
N ASN A 38 7.64 -11.57 -12.79
CA ASN A 38 6.28 -11.05 -12.95
C ASN A 38 5.83 -10.17 -11.78
N ARG A 39 6.57 -9.10 -11.50
CA ARG A 39 6.18 -8.06 -10.51
C ARG A 39 5.38 -6.92 -11.13
N ASN A 40 5.02 -7.03 -12.41
CA ASN A 40 4.28 -5.98 -13.10
C ASN A 40 2.86 -5.88 -12.55
N VAL A 41 2.45 -4.67 -12.18
CA VAL A 41 1.08 -4.38 -11.80
C VAL A 41 0.25 -4.03 -13.02
N ALA A 42 -0.99 -4.51 -13.07
CA ALA A 42 -2.00 -4.03 -14.02
C ALA A 42 -2.90 -3.00 -13.32
N VAL A 43 -2.89 -1.76 -13.79
CA VAL A 43 -3.86 -0.74 -13.33
C VAL A 43 -4.80 -0.44 -14.47
N ASN A 44 -6.10 -0.65 -14.24
CA ASN A 44 -7.14 -0.53 -15.25
C ASN A 44 -8.25 0.40 -14.75
N ILE A 45 -8.94 1.03 -15.70
CA ILE A 45 -10.23 1.68 -15.46
C ILE A 45 -11.31 0.68 -15.91
N ALA A 46 -12.27 0.39 -15.06
CA ALA A 46 -13.33 -0.58 -15.34
C ALA A 46 -14.10 -0.20 -16.61
N LYS A 47 -14.24 -1.13 -17.54
CA LYS A 47 -15.00 -0.93 -18.80
C LYS A 47 -16.50 -0.99 -18.57
N THR A 48 -16.93 -1.70 -17.52
CA THR A 48 -18.34 -1.86 -17.14
C THR A 48 -18.49 -1.63 -15.64
N GLY A 49 -19.59 -1.01 -15.23
CA GLY A 49 -19.82 -0.75 -13.79
C GLY A 49 -18.98 0.38 -13.20
N LEU A 50 -18.29 1.15 -14.02
CA LEU A 50 -17.59 2.36 -13.58
C LEU A 50 -18.60 3.44 -13.18
N HIS A 51 -18.45 3.97 -11.98
CA HIS A 51 -19.14 5.17 -11.52
C HIS A 51 -18.12 6.28 -11.31
N SER A 52 -18.01 7.21 -12.26
CA SER A 52 -17.07 8.33 -12.19
C SER A 52 -17.80 9.67 -12.22
N PHE A 53 -17.36 10.57 -11.34
CA PHE A 53 -17.78 11.98 -11.29
C PHE A 53 -16.68 12.92 -11.74
N VAL A 54 -15.52 12.38 -12.19
CA VAL A 54 -14.43 13.14 -12.82
C VAL A 54 -14.30 12.74 -14.29
N GLY A 55 -13.68 13.59 -15.08
CA GLY A 55 -13.46 13.33 -16.51
C GLY A 55 -12.50 12.17 -16.78
N LEU A 56 -12.55 11.64 -18.00
CA LEU A 56 -11.71 10.50 -18.40
C LEU A 56 -10.21 10.84 -18.30
N ASP A 57 -9.82 12.02 -18.76
CA ASP A 57 -8.41 12.48 -18.70
C ASP A 57 -7.88 12.49 -17.25
N THR A 58 -8.71 12.92 -16.31
CA THR A 58 -8.38 12.88 -14.88
C THR A 58 -8.21 11.45 -14.37
N LEU A 59 -9.10 10.53 -14.78
CA LEU A 59 -9.01 9.12 -14.41
C LEU A 59 -7.78 8.45 -15.00
N GLU A 60 -7.44 8.74 -16.23
CA GLU A 60 -6.24 8.22 -16.92
C GLU A 60 -4.97 8.73 -16.23
N GLY A 61 -4.92 10.00 -15.82
CA GLY A 61 -3.84 10.55 -15.04
C GLY A 61 -3.70 9.86 -13.68
N ILE A 62 -4.82 9.67 -12.96
CA ILE A 62 -4.84 8.92 -11.69
C ILE A 62 -4.37 7.48 -11.90
N ALA A 63 -4.86 6.78 -12.92
CA ALA A 63 -4.49 5.39 -13.19
C ALA A 63 -3.00 5.24 -13.53
N SER A 64 -2.44 6.18 -14.29
CA SER A 64 -1.01 6.22 -14.62
C SER A 64 -0.14 6.37 -13.38
N ASP A 65 -0.49 7.30 -12.49
CA ASP A 65 0.26 7.50 -11.25
C ASP A 65 0.03 6.37 -10.24
N LEU A 66 -1.16 5.75 -10.21
CA LEU A 66 -1.42 4.53 -9.43
C LEU A 66 -0.55 3.36 -9.90
N HIS A 67 -0.35 3.23 -11.22
CA HIS A 67 0.57 2.22 -11.75
C HIS A 67 1.98 2.44 -11.21
N SER A 68 2.52 3.66 -11.31
CA SER A 68 3.85 4.01 -10.78
C SER A 68 3.95 3.76 -9.27
N TYR A 69 2.91 4.12 -8.51
CA TYR A 69 2.82 3.92 -7.07
C TYR A 69 2.86 2.44 -6.66
N PHE A 70 2.06 1.59 -7.31
CA PHE A 70 2.05 0.16 -7.01
C PHE A 70 3.30 -0.55 -7.55
N GLN A 71 3.77 -0.18 -8.74
CA GLN A 71 4.98 -0.75 -9.32
C GLN A 71 6.19 -0.47 -8.44
N SER A 72 6.35 0.78 -7.96
CA SER A 72 7.45 1.11 -7.05
C SER A 72 7.41 0.31 -5.73
N THR A 73 6.21 -0.02 -5.25
CA THR A 73 6.05 -0.91 -4.08
C THR A 73 6.44 -2.34 -4.41
N ASN A 74 6.06 -2.85 -5.58
CA ASN A 74 6.40 -4.18 -6.05
C ASN A 74 7.92 -4.36 -6.22
N ASP A 75 8.60 -3.32 -6.70
CA ASP A 75 10.03 -3.32 -7.00
C ASP A 75 10.92 -2.95 -5.79
N GLY A 76 10.30 -2.43 -4.71
CA GLY A 76 11.04 -1.88 -3.58
C GLY A 76 11.75 -0.56 -3.90
N ASP A 77 11.28 0.16 -4.91
CA ASP A 77 11.80 1.50 -5.26
C ASP A 77 11.15 2.56 -4.37
N TRP A 78 11.75 2.71 -3.18
CA TRP A 78 11.24 3.63 -2.16
C TRP A 78 11.40 5.10 -2.55
N ASP A 79 12.32 5.44 -3.42
CA ASP A 79 12.50 6.81 -3.90
C ASP A 79 11.36 7.22 -4.84
N VAL A 80 10.96 6.34 -5.75
CA VAL A 80 9.78 6.56 -6.59
C VAL A 80 8.52 6.55 -5.75
N LEU A 81 8.37 5.61 -4.81
CA LEU A 81 7.21 5.53 -3.92
C LEU A 81 7.00 6.84 -3.14
N MET A 82 8.06 7.43 -2.60
CA MET A 82 7.96 8.69 -1.82
C MET A 82 7.48 9.87 -2.68
N ARG A 83 7.67 9.86 -3.99
CA ARG A 83 7.13 10.92 -4.89
C ARG A 83 5.61 10.95 -4.92
N HIS A 84 4.96 9.83 -4.61
CA HIS A 84 3.51 9.69 -4.55
C HIS A 84 2.91 10.03 -3.17
N PHE A 85 3.70 10.57 -2.25
CA PHE A 85 3.18 11.15 -1.01
C PHE A 85 2.89 12.64 -1.18
N PRO A 86 1.93 13.22 -0.42
CA PRO A 86 1.62 14.65 -0.48
C PRO A 86 2.85 15.54 -0.27
N LEU A 87 2.89 16.67 -0.95
CA LEU A 87 4.06 17.55 -1.02
C LEU A 87 4.62 17.89 0.35
N HIS A 88 3.78 18.26 1.33
CA HIS A 88 4.23 18.63 2.66
C HIS A 88 4.87 17.46 3.43
N LYS A 89 4.50 16.20 3.13
CA LYS A 89 5.14 15.01 3.71
C LYS A 89 6.45 14.67 3.01
N ARG A 90 6.48 14.70 1.68
CA ARG A 90 7.72 14.42 0.95
C ARG A 90 8.78 15.52 1.12
N SER A 91 8.39 16.74 1.49
CA SER A 91 9.31 17.82 1.85
C SER A 91 9.85 17.71 3.28
N ASP A 92 9.22 16.89 4.12
CA ASP A 92 9.73 16.55 5.45
C ASP A 92 10.76 15.41 5.33
N THR A 93 12.04 15.79 5.40
CA THR A 93 13.16 14.84 5.27
C THR A 93 13.12 13.77 6.37
N ALA A 94 12.74 14.11 7.59
CA ALA A 94 12.67 13.17 8.70
C ALA A 94 11.57 12.11 8.45
N PHE A 95 10.41 12.55 7.99
CA PHE A 95 9.32 11.65 7.59
C PHE A 95 9.76 10.73 6.44
N THR A 96 10.34 11.29 5.39
CA THR A 96 10.75 10.54 4.19
C THR A 96 11.79 9.48 4.53
N GLU A 97 12.84 9.84 5.25
CA GLU A 97 13.90 8.91 5.62
C GLU A 97 13.42 7.82 6.60
N SER A 98 12.57 8.18 7.58
CA SER A 98 12.03 7.19 8.50
C SER A 98 11.08 6.22 7.78
N SER A 99 10.27 6.69 6.84
CA SER A 99 9.36 5.87 6.04
C SER A 99 10.13 4.89 5.14
N LYS A 100 11.14 5.36 4.41
CA LYS A 100 12.00 4.51 3.59
C LYS A 100 12.70 3.44 4.43
N ARG A 101 13.29 3.83 5.57
CA ARG A 101 13.96 2.90 6.47
C ARG A 101 13.02 1.82 6.98
N GLN A 102 11.77 2.16 7.31
CA GLN A 102 10.79 1.19 7.78
C GLN A 102 10.39 0.22 6.66
N LEU A 103 10.14 0.71 5.44
CA LEU A 103 9.82 -0.12 4.28
C LEU A 103 10.98 -1.06 3.93
N GLN A 104 12.20 -0.52 3.90
CA GLN A 104 13.41 -1.28 3.67
C GLN A 104 13.62 -2.37 4.73
N MET A 105 13.40 -2.05 6.00
CA MET A 105 13.49 -3.02 7.10
C MET A 105 12.52 -4.22 6.91
N TRP A 106 11.28 -3.98 6.48
CA TRP A 106 10.36 -5.07 6.21
C TRP A 106 10.79 -5.90 5.02
N TRP A 107 11.25 -5.24 3.96
CA TRP A 107 11.78 -5.90 2.78
C TRP A 107 12.98 -6.80 3.11
N GLU A 108 13.92 -6.30 3.87
CA GLU A 108 15.10 -7.04 4.35
C GLU A 108 14.72 -8.20 5.28
N LYS A 109 13.67 -8.05 6.07
CA LYS A 109 13.12 -9.14 6.88
C LYS A 109 12.37 -10.20 6.07
N GLY A 110 12.23 -10.04 4.78
CA GLY A 110 11.54 -10.99 3.92
C GLY A 110 10.03 -10.85 3.88
N VAL A 111 9.49 -9.65 4.16
CA VAL A 111 8.08 -9.34 3.96
C VAL A 111 7.96 -8.40 2.78
N ARG A 112 7.25 -8.80 1.75
CA ARG A 112 7.03 -8.00 0.55
C ARG A 112 5.55 -7.85 0.24
N ASN A 113 5.20 -6.68 -0.26
CA ASN A 113 3.86 -6.39 -0.74
C ASN A 113 3.90 -6.34 -2.26
N ARG A 114 3.01 -7.07 -2.91
CA ARG A 114 2.88 -7.10 -4.36
C ARG A 114 1.43 -6.88 -4.76
N THR A 115 1.18 -5.87 -5.58
CA THR A 115 -0.11 -5.64 -6.19
C THR A 115 -0.08 -6.19 -7.61
N GLU A 116 -0.98 -7.12 -7.93
CA GLU A 116 -1.10 -7.70 -9.28
C GLU A 116 -2.09 -6.92 -10.14
N LEU A 117 -3.21 -6.51 -9.53
CA LEU A 117 -4.29 -5.82 -10.21
C LEU A 117 -4.86 -4.73 -9.33
N ALA A 118 -5.11 -3.56 -9.93
CA ALA A 118 -5.94 -2.51 -9.38
C ALA A 118 -6.90 -2.03 -10.49
N GLU A 119 -8.19 -2.35 -10.37
CA GLU A 119 -9.22 -1.92 -11.31
C GLU A 119 -10.06 -0.82 -10.67
N VAL A 120 -9.96 0.40 -11.20
CA VAL A 120 -10.75 1.55 -10.73
C VAL A 120 -12.20 1.35 -11.12
N VAL A 121 -13.09 1.31 -10.11
CA VAL A 121 -14.54 1.11 -10.29
C VAL A 121 -15.37 2.31 -9.88
N TYR A 122 -14.79 3.22 -9.08
CA TYR A 122 -15.47 4.43 -8.64
C TYR A 122 -14.47 5.57 -8.49
N ALA A 123 -14.89 6.78 -8.91
CA ALA A 123 -14.20 8.04 -8.62
C ALA A 123 -15.22 9.09 -8.17
N SER A 124 -15.01 9.64 -6.97
CA SER A 124 -15.89 10.67 -6.41
C SER A 124 -15.80 12.00 -7.20
N PRO A 125 -16.74 12.93 -6.98
CA PRO A 125 -16.50 14.32 -7.37
C PRO A 125 -15.17 14.81 -6.78
N ALA A 126 -14.46 15.64 -7.54
CA ALA A 126 -13.28 16.32 -7.02
C ALA A 126 -13.69 17.36 -5.97
N VAL A 127 -13.00 17.35 -4.84
CA VAL A 127 -13.11 18.38 -3.82
C VAL A 127 -11.89 19.29 -3.93
N LEU A 128 -12.12 20.59 -4.05
CA LEU A 128 -11.07 21.61 -4.13
C LEU A 128 -10.90 22.29 -2.78
N ASP A 129 -9.66 22.41 -2.32
CA ASP A 129 -9.29 23.14 -1.12
C ASP A 129 -7.83 23.58 -1.19
N ASN A 130 -7.56 24.88 -0.97
CA ASN A 130 -6.22 25.44 -0.92
C ASN A 130 -5.32 25.01 -2.09
N ASP A 131 -5.78 25.13 -3.31
CA ASP A 131 -5.07 24.75 -4.55
C ASP A 131 -4.79 23.23 -4.67
N GLN A 132 -5.44 22.43 -3.85
CA GLN A 132 -5.43 20.97 -3.97
C GLN A 132 -6.79 20.46 -4.46
N GLN A 133 -6.75 19.41 -5.26
CA GLN A 133 -7.93 18.62 -5.60
C GLN A 133 -7.80 17.22 -5.02
N VAL A 134 -8.90 16.73 -4.47
CA VAL A 134 -8.97 15.43 -3.81
C VAL A 134 -10.09 14.61 -4.43
N VAL A 135 -9.79 13.39 -4.83
CA VAL A 135 -10.75 12.43 -5.39
C VAL A 135 -10.66 11.13 -4.60
N LEU A 136 -11.80 10.60 -4.14
CA LEU A 136 -11.85 9.26 -3.58
C LEU A 136 -11.92 8.25 -4.73
N ILE A 137 -11.01 7.31 -4.74
CA ILE A 137 -10.96 6.20 -5.69
C ILE A 137 -11.30 4.90 -4.97
N ASN A 138 -12.29 4.15 -5.48
CA ASN A 138 -12.48 2.76 -5.11
C ASN A 138 -11.96 1.87 -6.25
N MET A 139 -11.27 0.82 -5.88
CA MET A 139 -10.71 -0.12 -6.82
C MET A 139 -10.88 -1.56 -6.34
N ASN A 140 -11.15 -2.47 -7.26
CA ASN A 140 -10.98 -3.90 -7.01
C ASN A 140 -9.48 -4.17 -7.00
N LEU A 141 -8.98 -4.69 -5.89
CA LEU A 141 -7.56 -4.92 -5.68
C LEU A 141 -7.29 -6.42 -5.58
N LYS A 142 -6.27 -6.90 -6.31
CA LYS A 142 -5.60 -8.16 -6.02
C LYS A 142 -4.21 -7.85 -5.50
N HIS A 143 -4.00 -8.15 -4.22
CA HIS A 143 -2.79 -7.81 -3.49
C HIS A 143 -2.25 -9.04 -2.76
N ILE A 144 -0.95 -9.20 -2.74
CA ILE A 144 -0.27 -10.34 -2.12
C ILE A 144 0.73 -9.80 -1.09
N VAL A 145 0.68 -10.38 0.10
CA VAL A 145 1.69 -10.17 1.14
C VAL A 145 2.54 -11.43 1.22
N GLU A 146 3.75 -11.33 0.73
CA GLU A 146 4.70 -12.45 0.59
C GLU A 146 5.62 -12.54 1.80
N PHE A 147 5.93 -13.79 2.22
CA PHE A 147 6.91 -14.09 3.25
C PHE A 147 7.94 -15.03 2.69
N TYR A 148 9.18 -14.57 2.66
CA TYR A 148 10.32 -15.31 2.14
C TYR A 148 10.89 -16.27 3.18
N PRO A 149 11.70 -17.28 2.77
CA PRO A 149 12.22 -18.32 3.67
C PRO A 149 12.96 -17.79 4.89
N PHE A 150 13.61 -16.64 4.78
CA PHE A 150 14.35 -16.01 5.86
C PHE A 150 13.50 -15.16 6.83
N TYR A 151 12.17 -15.05 6.60
CA TYR A 151 11.27 -14.38 7.54
C TYR A 151 11.04 -15.24 8.79
N THR A 152 11.52 -14.78 9.94
CA THR A 152 11.47 -15.52 11.20
C THR A 152 10.74 -14.81 12.34
N ALA A 153 10.25 -13.58 12.11
CA ALA A 153 9.78 -12.73 13.20
C ALA A 153 8.47 -13.20 13.85
N SER A 154 7.53 -13.78 13.09
CA SER A 154 6.26 -14.30 13.60
C SER A 154 5.64 -15.28 12.62
N SER A 155 4.64 -16.05 13.06
CA SER A 155 3.87 -16.88 12.12
C SER A 155 2.99 -15.99 11.26
N PRO A 156 3.14 -16.01 9.92
CA PRO A 156 2.29 -15.23 9.01
C PRO A 156 0.80 -15.57 9.16
N SER A 157 0.46 -16.82 9.48
CA SER A 157 -0.93 -17.23 9.74
C SER A 157 -1.54 -16.53 10.96
N GLY A 158 -0.73 -16.19 11.96
CA GLY A 158 -1.16 -15.41 13.13
C GLY A 158 -1.54 -13.96 12.83
N MET A 159 -1.15 -13.45 11.66
CA MET A 159 -1.48 -12.09 11.21
C MET A 159 -2.90 -11.95 10.66
N LYS A 160 -3.70 -13.01 10.64
CA LYS A 160 -5.06 -13.03 10.07
C LYS A 160 -5.92 -11.87 10.54
N GLY A 161 -5.98 -11.63 11.85
CA GLY A 161 -6.80 -10.55 12.42
C GLY A 161 -6.39 -9.16 11.92
N MET A 162 -5.09 -8.90 11.76
CA MET A 162 -4.56 -7.65 11.22
C MET A 162 -4.89 -7.51 9.73
N VAL A 163 -4.73 -8.58 8.96
CA VAL A 163 -5.04 -8.58 7.52
C VAL A 163 -6.54 -8.36 7.30
N GLU A 164 -7.40 -9.08 8.04
CA GLU A 164 -8.86 -8.91 7.95
C GLU A 164 -9.32 -7.53 8.43
N SER A 165 -8.66 -6.92 9.42
CA SER A 165 -8.95 -5.55 9.86
C SER A 165 -8.66 -4.50 8.78
N ASN A 166 -7.58 -4.70 8.01
CA ASN A 166 -7.17 -3.76 6.97
C ASN A 166 -7.93 -3.92 5.66
N TYR A 167 -8.28 -5.15 5.30
CA TYR A 167 -8.83 -5.47 3.98
C TYR A 167 -10.27 -6.02 4.00
N GLY A 168 -10.81 -6.22 5.17
CA GLY A 168 -12.15 -6.78 5.35
C GLY A 168 -12.14 -8.29 5.58
N LYS A 169 -13.06 -8.74 6.44
CA LYS A 169 -13.19 -10.15 6.79
C LYS A 169 -13.62 -10.96 5.56
N GLY A 170 -12.91 -12.05 5.29
CA GLY A 170 -13.18 -12.96 4.17
C GLY A 170 -12.53 -12.54 2.84
N ASN A 171 -11.88 -11.38 2.78
CA ASN A 171 -11.20 -10.93 1.57
C ASN A 171 -9.75 -11.43 1.46
N ALA A 172 -9.26 -12.14 2.47
CA ALA A 172 -7.90 -12.63 2.52
C ALA A 172 -7.84 -14.14 2.70
N THR A 173 -7.02 -14.79 1.88
CA THR A 173 -6.73 -16.23 1.94
C THR A 173 -5.25 -16.43 2.23
N TYR A 174 -4.94 -17.26 3.21
CA TYR A 174 -3.57 -17.63 3.54
C TYR A 174 -3.16 -18.86 2.73
N HIS A 175 -1.98 -18.80 2.15
CA HIS A 175 -1.36 -19.90 1.40
C HIS A 175 0.00 -20.22 2.00
N GLU A 176 0.32 -21.50 2.01
CA GLU A 176 1.61 -22.01 2.42
C GLU A 176 1.97 -23.18 1.50
N ARG A 177 3.21 -23.19 1.02
CA ARG A 177 3.76 -24.33 0.28
C ARG A 177 4.91 -24.94 1.03
N GLU A 178 5.28 -26.13 0.68
CA GLU A 178 6.43 -26.80 1.25
C GLU A 178 7.71 -26.03 0.90
N LEU A 179 8.57 -25.82 1.92
CA LEU A 179 9.85 -25.16 1.75
C LEU A 179 10.86 -26.18 1.25
N VAL A 180 11.45 -25.91 0.09
CA VAL A 180 12.54 -26.70 -0.47
C VAL A 180 13.87 -26.03 -0.14
N GLU A 181 14.88 -26.82 0.17
CA GLU A 181 16.23 -26.32 0.45
C GLU A 181 16.76 -25.53 -0.76
N GLY A 182 17.28 -24.33 -0.53
CA GLY A 182 17.75 -23.42 -1.58
C GLY A 182 16.66 -22.63 -2.29
N ASP A 183 15.43 -22.68 -1.78
CA ASP A 183 14.30 -21.96 -2.35
C ASP A 183 14.42 -20.44 -2.14
N SER A 184 14.37 -19.70 -3.23
CA SER A 184 14.42 -18.23 -3.26
C SER A 184 13.05 -17.57 -3.36
N LEU A 185 11.98 -18.36 -3.58
CA LEU A 185 10.63 -17.85 -3.74
C LEU A 185 9.89 -17.74 -2.40
N PRO A 186 8.86 -16.86 -2.29
CA PRO A 186 8.04 -16.82 -1.10
C PRO A 186 7.31 -18.16 -0.91
N PHE A 187 7.36 -18.70 0.29
CA PHE A 187 6.74 -20.00 0.60
C PHE A 187 5.44 -19.86 1.38
N ARG A 188 5.17 -18.67 1.91
CA ARG A 188 3.94 -18.29 2.59
C ARG A 188 3.45 -16.95 2.07
N TYR A 189 2.16 -16.80 1.88
CA TYR A 189 1.61 -15.52 1.47
C TYR A 189 0.13 -15.39 1.82
N TRP A 190 -0.30 -14.14 1.99
CA TRP A 190 -1.70 -13.77 2.01
C TRP A 190 -2.09 -13.25 0.63
N GLU A 191 -3.08 -13.89 0.01
CA GLU A 191 -3.75 -13.36 -1.17
C GLU A 191 -4.98 -12.57 -0.71
N ILE A 192 -5.07 -11.31 -1.13
CA ILE A 192 -6.10 -10.36 -0.73
C ILE A 192 -6.84 -9.92 -1.98
N ASN A 193 -8.13 -10.24 -2.03
CA ASN A 193 -9.01 -9.84 -3.11
C ASN A 193 -10.17 -9.05 -2.53
N GLY A 194 -10.36 -7.81 -3.00
CA GLY A 194 -11.47 -7.02 -2.49
C GLY A 194 -11.45 -5.57 -2.89
N LEU A 195 -12.49 -4.87 -2.47
CA LEU A 195 -12.62 -3.44 -2.69
C LEU A 195 -11.65 -2.68 -1.78
N ASN A 196 -10.79 -1.90 -2.37
CA ASN A 196 -9.90 -0.99 -1.65
C ASN A 196 -10.24 0.47 -1.99
N ARG A 197 -9.90 1.37 -1.09
CA ARG A 197 -10.16 2.79 -1.20
C ARG A 197 -8.89 3.57 -0.98
N ILE A 198 -8.68 4.58 -1.82
CA ILE A 198 -7.52 5.47 -1.74
C ILE A 198 -7.95 6.89 -2.04
N TRP A 199 -7.34 7.85 -1.39
CA TRP A 199 -7.42 9.24 -1.76
C TRP A 199 -6.37 9.55 -2.80
N ALA A 200 -6.80 10.04 -3.96
CA ALA A 200 -5.94 10.64 -4.96
C ALA A 200 -5.95 12.16 -4.75
N VAL A 201 -4.77 12.74 -4.62
CA VAL A 201 -4.56 14.14 -4.29
C VAL A 201 -3.60 14.77 -5.27
N SER A 202 -3.96 15.88 -5.85
CA SER A 202 -3.09 16.64 -6.74
C SER A 202 -3.19 18.13 -6.42
N HIS A 203 -2.12 18.89 -6.69
CA HIS A 203 -2.20 20.33 -6.78
C HIS A 203 -2.91 20.72 -8.09
N VAL A 204 -3.75 21.77 -8.07
CA VAL A 204 -4.55 22.15 -9.25
C VAL A 204 -3.69 22.48 -10.48
N ASP A 205 -2.46 22.94 -10.29
CA ASP A 205 -1.51 23.23 -11.36
C ASP A 205 -0.57 22.05 -11.70
N SER A 206 -0.86 20.85 -11.16
CA SER A 206 -0.03 19.67 -11.36
C SER A 206 -0.82 18.56 -12.01
N SER A 207 -0.21 17.84 -12.95
CA SER A 207 -0.75 16.59 -13.49
C SER A 207 -0.39 15.37 -12.65
N HIS A 208 0.39 15.54 -11.56
CA HIS A 208 0.88 14.44 -10.73
C HIS A 208 -0.04 14.19 -9.54
N TRP A 209 -0.43 12.91 -9.37
CA TRP A 209 -1.28 12.45 -8.29
C TRP A 209 -0.48 11.77 -7.18
N CYS A 210 -0.82 12.12 -5.95
CA CYS A 210 -0.32 11.50 -4.73
C CYS A 210 -1.41 10.65 -4.12
N PHE A 211 -1.03 9.65 -3.32
CA PHE A 211 -1.99 8.67 -2.81
C PHE A 211 -1.88 8.50 -1.30
N LEU A 212 -3.07 8.44 -0.66
CA LEU A 212 -3.20 8.16 0.76
C LEU A 212 -4.26 7.08 0.98
N PRO A 213 -4.02 6.11 1.87
CA PRO A 213 -5.04 5.13 2.25
C PRO A 213 -6.28 5.82 2.80
N ALA A 214 -7.47 5.41 2.34
CA ALA A 214 -8.73 6.03 2.77
C ALA A 214 -9.27 5.50 4.12
N ASN A 215 -8.52 4.64 4.78
CA ASN A 215 -8.83 4.12 6.12
C ASN A 215 -8.37 5.06 7.26
N PHE A 216 -7.68 6.15 6.96
CA PHE A 216 -7.40 7.19 7.95
C PHE A 216 -8.70 7.79 8.49
N ASN A 217 -8.74 7.99 9.81
CA ASN A 217 -9.77 8.83 10.40
C ASN A 217 -9.58 10.29 9.97
N GLU A 218 -10.58 11.15 10.23
CA GLU A 218 -10.54 12.55 9.79
C GLU A 218 -9.31 13.30 10.29
N GLY A 219 -8.91 13.09 11.55
CA GLY A 219 -7.72 13.74 12.12
C GLY A 219 -6.41 13.23 11.50
N GLY A 220 -6.30 11.92 11.24
CA GLY A 220 -5.17 11.33 10.53
C GLY A 220 -5.08 11.81 9.09
N ALA A 221 -6.21 11.90 8.41
CA ALA A 221 -6.29 12.41 7.04
C ALA A 221 -5.88 13.90 6.98
N ALA A 222 -6.41 14.75 7.86
CA ALA A 222 -6.05 16.16 7.94
C ALA A 222 -4.56 16.37 8.22
N ASN A 223 -3.99 15.57 9.13
CA ASN A 223 -2.54 15.61 9.41
C ASN A 223 -1.70 15.21 8.19
N MET A 224 -2.13 14.19 7.46
CA MET A 224 -1.43 13.72 6.26
C MET A 224 -1.54 14.68 5.09
N MET A 225 -2.63 15.42 4.99
CA MET A 225 -2.89 16.40 3.91
C MET A 225 -2.46 17.81 4.27
N GLY A 226 -2.39 18.14 5.55
CA GLY A 226 -2.15 19.50 6.01
C GLY A 226 -3.31 20.47 5.70
N SER A 227 -4.51 19.98 5.39
CA SER A 227 -5.66 20.79 5.01
C SER A 227 -6.99 20.16 5.38
N ASP A 228 -8.07 20.95 5.36
CA ASP A 228 -9.44 20.49 5.58
C ASP A 228 -10.05 19.78 4.35
N ALA A 229 -9.38 19.76 3.19
CA ALA A 229 -9.87 19.12 1.96
C ALA A 229 -10.24 17.66 2.18
N MET A 230 -9.44 16.94 2.97
CA MET A 230 -9.72 15.56 3.31
C MET A 230 -10.98 15.38 4.16
N VAL A 231 -11.25 16.30 5.08
CA VAL A 231 -12.50 16.28 5.88
C VAL A 231 -13.71 16.43 4.97
N GLN A 232 -13.63 17.33 4.01
CA GLN A 232 -14.69 17.51 3.00
C GLN A 232 -14.81 16.30 2.08
N GLY A 233 -13.70 15.73 1.62
CA GLY A 233 -13.66 14.51 0.84
C GLY A 233 -14.29 13.33 1.58
N LEU A 234 -14.02 13.16 2.89
CA LEU A 234 -14.65 12.15 3.73
C LEU A 234 -16.17 12.35 3.89
N ARG A 235 -16.62 13.59 4.00
CA ARG A 235 -18.07 13.90 4.02
C ARG A 235 -18.73 13.54 2.69
N HIS A 236 -18.10 13.85 1.57
CA HIS A 236 -18.57 13.44 0.24
C HIS A 236 -18.64 11.91 0.09
N ARG A 237 -17.68 11.19 0.63
CA ARG A 237 -17.68 9.73 0.66
C ARG A 237 -18.95 9.19 1.33
N ARG A 238 -19.29 9.71 2.52
CA ARG A 238 -20.48 9.27 3.26
C ARG A 238 -21.78 9.54 2.50
N ALA A 239 -21.79 10.60 1.69
CA ALA A 239 -22.98 11.00 0.95
C ALA A 239 -23.17 10.26 -0.39
N ASN A 240 -22.06 9.91 -1.07
CA ASN A 240 -22.09 9.52 -2.49
C ASN A 240 -21.43 8.18 -2.80
N ASP A 241 -20.81 7.50 -1.83
CA ASP A 241 -20.17 6.20 -2.07
C ASP A 241 -21.24 5.09 -2.13
N PRO A 242 -21.51 4.50 -3.31
CA PRO A 242 -22.50 3.44 -3.45
C PRO A 242 -22.12 2.15 -2.71
N THR A 243 -20.87 2.04 -2.24
CA THR A 243 -20.35 0.86 -1.51
C THR A 243 -20.32 1.09 0.00
N ALA A 244 -20.60 2.30 0.47
CA ALA A 244 -20.62 2.64 1.90
C ALA A 244 -21.85 2.08 2.65
N ALA A 245 -22.86 1.62 1.93
CA ALA A 245 -24.15 1.13 2.46
C ALA A 245 -24.18 -0.40 2.71
N LYS A 246 -23.03 -1.08 2.64
CA LYS A 246 -22.94 -2.54 2.87
C LYS A 246 -22.13 -2.86 4.11
#